data_598ffc670b53f9c0526f2d55b4a7dbbd
#
_entry.id   598ffc670b53f9c0526f2d55b4a7dbbd
#
_cell.length_a   1.000
_cell.length_b   1.000
_cell.length_c   1.000
_cell.angle_alpha   90.00
_cell.angle_beta   90.00
_cell.angle_gamma   90.00
#
_symmetry.space_group_name_H-M   'P 1'
#
loop_
_entity.id
_entity.type
_entity.pdbx_description
1 polymer ?
#
loop_
_entity_poly.entity_id
_entity_poly.type
_entity_poly.pdbx_seq_one_letter_code
_entity_poly.pdbx_strand_id
1 'polypeptide(L)' 'MIDFKYKGYEVKIGGIANTTKVTADNGMDSCVWLFSVNSPKEAKWHRVVKKIQQAITERINYMRKEEV' A
#
# COMPACT_ATOMS: atom_id res chain seq x y z
N MET A 1 8.60 9.11 5.58
CA MET A 1 8.60 7.79 4.93
C MET A 1 8.26 6.72 5.96
N ILE A 2 7.33 5.85 5.66
CA ILE A 2 6.89 4.78 6.56
C ILE A 2 7.08 3.45 5.83
N ASP A 3 7.76 2.51 6.49
CA ASP A 3 7.98 1.18 5.94
C ASP A 3 7.43 0.17 6.94
N PHE A 4 6.68 -0.82 6.45
CA PHE A 4 6.17 -1.90 7.29
C PHE A 4 5.97 -3.17 6.46
N LYS A 5 5.76 -4.29 7.14
CA LYS A 5 5.44 -5.57 6.50
C LYS A 5 4.02 -5.96 6.84
N TYR A 6 3.31 -6.50 5.85
CA TYR A 6 1.94 -6.95 6.04
C TYR A 6 1.67 -8.17 5.14
N LYS A 7 1.32 -9.29 5.74
CA LYS A 7 0.99 -10.55 5.06
C LYS A 7 2.02 -10.94 4.00
N GLY A 8 3.31 -10.77 4.32
CA GLY A 8 4.41 -11.11 3.44
C GLY A 8 4.82 -10.02 2.46
N TYR A 9 4.08 -8.91 2.40
CA TYR A 9 4.45 -7.78 1.56
C TYR A 9 5.29 -6.78 2.33
N GLU A 10 6.36 -6.32 1.71
CA GLU A 10 7.11 -5.16 2.18
C GLU A 10 6.45 -3.91 1.61
N VAL A 11 5.97 -3.04 2.49
CA VAL A 11 5.27 -1.82 2.09
C VAL A 11 6.14 -0.62 2.36
N LYS A 12 6.33 0.20 1.33
CA LYS A 12 7.08 1.45 1.41
C LYS A 12 6.19 2.61 1.02
N ILE A 13 6.13 3.62 1.87
CA ILE A 13 5.31 4.81 1.63
C ILE A 13 6.23 6.01 1.52
N GLY A 14 6.21 6.64 0.35
CA GLY A 14 6.98 7.86 0.10
C GLY A 14 6.09 8.93 -0.49
N GLY A 15 6.52 10.20 -0.43
CA GLY A 15 5.77 11.30 -0.98
C GLY A 15 6.62 12.14 -1.92
N ILE A 16 6.03 12.56 -3.03
CA ILE A 16 6.63 13.51 -3.96
C ILE A 16 5.59 14.59 -4.23
N ALA A 17 5.90 15.84 -3.86
CA ALA A 17 4.97 16.96 -3.97
C ALA A 17 3.66 16.64 -3.23
N ASN A 18 2.52 16.67 -3.93
CA ASN A 18 1.22 16.41 -3.33
C ASN A 18 0.75 14.97 -3.51
N THR A 19 1.64 14.08 -3.89
CA THR A 19 1.30 12.69 -4.17
C THR A 19 2.02 11.76 -3.21
N THR A 20 1.27 10.84 -2.62
CA THR A 20 1.84 9.76 -1.81
C THR A 20 1.90 8.50 -2.66
N LYS A 21 3.09 7.96 -2.83
CA LYS A 21 3.31 6.72 -3.57
C LYS A 21 3.51 5.57 -2.58
N VAL A 22 2.73 4.54 -2.75
CA VAL A 22 2.82 3.33 -1.91
C VAL A 22 3.23 2.17 -2.79
N THR A 23 4.27 1.47 -2.40
CA THR A 23 4.76 0.28 -3.09
C THR A 23 4.68 -0.91 -2.13
N ALA A 24 4.08 -2.00 -2.58
CA ALA A 24 4.03 -3.25 -1.82
C ALA A 24 4.60 -4.38 -2.67
N ASP A 25 5.54 -5.13 -2.13
CA ASP A 25 6.26 -6.18 -2.86
C ASP A 25 6.50 -7.38 -1.95
N ASN A 26 6.16 -8.57 -2.43
CA ASN A 26 6.42 -9.83 -1.72
C ASN A 26 7.49 -10.69 -2.41
N GLY A 27 8.20 -10.15 -3.39
CA GLY A 27 9.18 -10.89 -4.18
C GLY A 27 8.61 -11.53 -5.43
N MET A 28 7.32 -11.83 -5.45
CA MET A 28 6.62 -12.44 -6.60
C MET A 28 5.54 -11.54 -7.18
N ASP A 29 4.97 -10.68 -6.36
CA ASP A 29 3.93 -9.75 -6.76
C ASP A 29 4.29 -8.35 -6.27
N SER A 30 4.08 -7.35 -7.12
CA SER A 30 4.41 -5.97 -6.81
C SER A 30 3.23 -5.08 -7.19
N CYS A 31 2.83 -4.22 -6.26
CA CYS A 31 1.72 -3.30 -6.47
C CYS A 31 2.14 -1.88 -6.12
N VAL A 32 1.60 -0.92 -6.87
CA VAL A 32 1.85 0.50 -6.65
C VAL A 32 0.52 1.23 -6.59
N TRP A 33 0.35 2.05 -5.56
CA TRP A 33 -0.83 2.91 -5.44
C TRP A 33 -0.39 4.36 -5.33
N LEU A 34 -1.17 5.25 -5.91
CA LEU A 34 -0.93 6.68 -5.84
C LEU A 34 -2.13 7.35 -5.16
N PHE A 35 -1.84 8.12 -4.11
CA PHE A 35 -2.87 8.86 -3.38
C PHE A 35 -2.56 10.35 -3.45
N SER A 36 -3.57 11.15 -3.74
CA SER A 36 -3.45 12.60 -3.65
C SER A 36 -3.67 13.04 -2.21
N VAL A 37 -2.69 13.74 -1.65
CA VAL A 37 -2.81 14.35 -0.32
C VAL A 37 -2.42 15.80 -0.44
N ASN A 38 -3.26 16.68 0.10
CA ASN A 38 -3.01 18.10 0.05
C ASN A 38 -1.80 18.52 0.90
N SER A 39 -1.55 17.81 1.99
CA SER A 39 -0.39 18.04 2.86
C SER A 39 -0.01 16.75 3.57
N PRO A 40 1.29 16.39 3.58
CA PRO A 40 1.75 15.23 4.34
C PRO A 40 1.45 15.33 5.84
N LYS A 41 1.38 16.56 6.37
CA LYS A 41 1.06 16.79 7.78
C LYS A 41 -0.42 16.53 8.10
N GLU A 42 -1.28 16.71 7.11
CA GLU A 42 -2.72 16.48 7.26
C GLU A 42 -3.12 15.05 6.93
N ALA A 43 -2.21 14.29 6.32
CA ALA A 43 -2.48 12.91 6.01
C ALA A 43 -2.63 12.12 7.31
N LYS A 44 -3.82 11.57 7.51
CA LYS A 44 -4.05 10.67 8.63
C LYS A 44 -3.49 9.31 8.26
N TRP A 45 -2.22 9.13 8.55
CA TRP A 45 -1.46 7.94 8.15
C TRP A 45 -2.11 6.63 8.58
N HIS A 46 -2.79 6.61 9.73
CA HIS A 46 -3.50 5.41 10.17
C HIS A 46 -4.60 4.99 9.21
N ARG A 47 -5.26 5.94 8.55
CA ARG A 47 -6.30 5.65 7.54
C ARG A 47 -5.66 5.15 6.24
N VAL A 48 -4.54 5.76 5.85
CA VAL A 48 -3.80 5.35 4.65
C VAL A 48 -3.30 3.92 4.83
N VAL A 49 -2.67 3.63 5.97
CA VAL A 49 -2.17 2.30 6.30
C VAL A 49 -3.31 1.27 6.26
N LYS A 50 -4.46 1.62 6.83
CA LYS A 50 -5.63 0.72 6.86
C LYS A 50 -6.13 0.42 5.44
N LYS A 51 -6.19 1.42 4.57
CA LYS A 51 -6.58 1.23 3.18
C LYS A 51 -5.59 0.34 2.43
N ILE A 52 -4.30 0.52 2.68
CA ILE A 52 -3.25 -0.30 2.08
C ILE A 52 -3.39 -1.75 2.53
N GLN A 53 -3.61 -1.99 3.81
CA GLN A 53 -3.82 -3.33 4.35
C GLN A 53 -5.03 -4.01 3.70
N GLN A 54 -6.12 -3.26 3.53
CA GLN A 54 -7.31 -3.76 2.83
C GLN A 54 -7.00 -4.11 1.38
N ALA A 55 -6.29 -3.23 0.68
CA ALA A 55 -5.93 -3.45 -0.73
C ALA A 55 -5.06 -4.70 -0.89
N ILE A 56 -4.11 -4.90 0.00
CA ILE A 56 -3.25 -6.08 -0.01
C ILE A 56 -4.08 -7.35 0.25
N THR A 57 -4.98 -7.30 1.22
CA THR A 57 -5.86 -8.43 1.54
C THR A 57 -6.73 -8.79 0.33
N GLU A 58 -7.31 -7.81 -0.33
CA GLU A 58 -8.13 -8.02 -1.53
C GLU A 58 -7.30 -8.61 -2.66
N ARG A 59 -6.05 -8.14 -2.83
CA ARG A 59 -5.14 -8.66 -3.84
C ARG A 59 -4.83 -10.13 -3.60
N ILE A 60 -4.55 -10.50 -2.35
CA ILE A 60 -4.28 -11.89 -1.99
C ILE A 60 -5.49 -12.77 -2.26
N ASN A 61 -6.68 -12.32 -1.88
CA ASN A 61 -7.91 -13.05 -2.11
C ASN A 61 -8.21 -13.22 -3.60
N TYR A 62 -7.94 -12.20 -4.40
CA TYR A 62 -8.10 -12.25 -5.84
C TYR A 62 -7.19 -13.32 -6.45
N MET A 63 -5.93 -13.34 -6.04
CA MET A 63 -4.96 -14.31 -6.56
C MET A 63 -5.32 -15.74 -6.16
N ARG A 64 -5.84 -15.94 -4.95
CA ARG A 64 -6.31 -17.26 -4.50
C ARG A 64 -7.47 -17.78 -5.34
N LYS A 65 -8.37 -16.89 -5.77
CA LYS A 65 -9.49 -17.29 -6.62
C LYS A 65 -9.02 -17.78 -7.98
N GLU A 66 -7.93 -17.25 -8.50
CA GLU A 66 -7.38 -17.66 -9.78
C GLU A 66 -6.65 -19.01 -9.71
N GLU A 67 -6.22 -19.41 -8.53
CA GLU A 67 -5.54 -20.69 -8.33
C GLU A 67 -6.50 -21.88 -8.28
N VAL A 68 -7.80 -21.62 -8.20
CA VAL A 68 -8.82 -22.68 -8.15
C VAL A 68 -9.27 -23.10 -9.58
#